data_6b627d5391f76a0b4ecffb06b4d6a3b2
#
_entry.id   6b627d5391f76a0b4ecffb06b4d6a3b2
#
_cell.length_a   1.000
_cell.length_b   1.000
_cell.length_c   1.000
_cell.angle_alpha   90.00
_cell.angle_beta   90.00
_cell.angle_gamma   90.00
#
_symmetry.space_group_name_H-M   'P 1'
#
loop_
_entity.id
_entity.type
_entity.pdbx_description
1 polymer ?
#
loop_
_entity_poly.entity_id
_entity_poly.type
_entity_poly.pdbx_seq_one_letter_code
_entity_poly.pdbx_strand_id
1 'polypeptide(L)'
;MKVLIADDDDYTREGLVEAIDWKSFGVHEVLQVEDGAKALRIATAQRPEIVITDIRMPKLNGIEFAEQFVAVCPDSKLLFMSGYMDVAYLKSAIQLSAVDYVEKPIKLPEMENAIQKTVHYIAERRAQHLLLDQKMDLERVKLANALRTQSHQADELRRKAQEIGYPIHASYVCLIISQFNKEMPVDAVNIQNYWEQHNFATIAEQLDYDRLLLVVSLPRPDDEMVRVLAQTLCREYSELRIAAGQVVAGLEEVSRSFREAVLAMERVFFKPDLCYFKYDSVNYAPQGLRSDIYPEFYRLLKQEPEGLINWMETFCNRVLAEGELARERVLSMCVTFANALFKERNGVLIRTGSMVQIQDVEKQLNECRTMLEVKDHMLELCYAYQEEFTRISPYSGLIRNVMNYISEHCSDVDLDVREIADHVHLSTAHLGVLFKQETGTTIKQYLNDYRLELAKKLILEEHFKMIDISKMSGYASAGYFAKVFKAATGVTPVEYRKKFSK
;
A
#
# COMPACT_ATOMS: atom_id res chain seq x y z
N MET A 1 -26.81 -7.65 -30.26
CA MET A 1 -26.35 -7.53 -31.67
C MET A 1 -27.34 -6.67 -32.43
N LYS A 2 -26.88 -5.96 -33.48
CA LYS A 2 -27.71 -5.22 -34.43
C LYS A 2 -27.75 -6.00 -35.76
N VAL A 3 -28.92 -6.03 -36.37
CA VAL A 3 -29.13 -6.62 -37.70
C VAL A 3 -29.61 -5.52 -38.64
N LEU A 4 -29.10 -5.51 -39.88
CA LEU A 4 -29.62 -4.65 -40.96
C LEU A 4 -30.24 -5.56 -42.02
N ILE A 5 -31.51 -5.30 -42.37
CA ILE A 5 -32.21 -5.98 -43.44
C ILE A 5 -32.36 -4.98 -44.61
N ALA A 6 -31.80 -5.37 -45.76
CA ALA A 6 -31.86 -4.61 -47.00
C ALA A 6 -32.60 -5.37 -48.08
N ASP A 7 -33.76 -4.88 -48.49
CA ASP A 7 -34.62 -5.49 -49.53
C ASP A 7 -35.50 -4.39 -50.08
N ASP A 8 -35.77 -4.33 -51.36
CA ASP A 8 -36.64 -3.33 -51.97
C ASP A 8 -38.14 -3.65 -51.81
N ASP A 9 -38.45 -4.92 -51.46
CA ASP A 9 -39.85 -5.33 -51.16
C ASP A 9 -40.16 -5.11 -49.67
N ASP A 10 -41.10 -4.18 -49.42
CA ASP A 10 -41.56 -3.84 -48.04
C ASP A 10 -42.16 -5.05 -47.33
N TYR A 11 -42.93 -5.91 -48.07
CA TYR A 11 -43.53 -7.10 -47.47
C TYR A 11 -42.49 -8.11 -46.97
N THR A 12 -41.42 -8.30 -47.72
CA THR A 12 -40.32 -9.17 -47.31
C THR A 12 -39.62 -8.61 -46.07
N ARG A 13 -39.31 -7.30 -46.03
CA ARG A 13 -38.68 -6.66 -44.88
C ARG A 13 -39.51 -6.73 -43.62
N GLU A 14 -40.76 -6.22 -43.68
CA GLU A 14 -41.66 -6.21 -42.54
C GLU A 14 -41.99 -7.62 -42.07
N GLY A 15 -42.24 -8.53 -43.02
CA GLY A 15 -42.48 -9.95 -42.72
C GLY A 15 -41.33 -10.63 -41.95
N LEU A 16 -40.09 -10.37 -42.31
CA LEU A 16 -38.91 -10.87 -41.56
C LEU A 16 -38.81 -10.27 -40.18
N VAL A 17 -39.10 -8.95 -40.02
CA VAL A 17 -39.04 -8.30 -38.72
C VAL A 17 -40.09 -8.82 -37.76
N GLU A 18 -41.32 -9.05 -38.26
CA GLU A 18 -42.46 -9.51 -37.46
C GLU A 18 -42.43 -11.01 -37.15
N ALA A 19 -41.98 -11.83 -38.11
CA ALA A 19 -42.07 -13.28 -37.99
C ALA A 19 -40.96 -13.94 -37.23
N ILE A 20 -39.78 -13.29 -37.14
CA ILE A 20 -38.60 -13.82 -36.44
C ILE A 20 -38.54 -13.29 -35.01
N ASP A 21 -38.34 -14.20 -34.04
CA ASP A 21 -38.03 -13.80 -32.65
C ASP A 21 -36.55 -13.40 -32.52
N TRP A 22 -36.28 -12.16 -32.93
CA TRP A 22 -34.93 -11.59 -32.91
C TRP A 22 -34.26 -11.62 -31.52
N LYS A 23 -35.07 -11.55 -30.46
CA LYS A 23 -34.56 -11.55 -29.08
C LYS A 23 -33.96 -12.91 -28.70
N SER A 24 -34.54 -14.00 -29.22
CA SER A 24 -34.03 -15.36 -28.99
C SER A 24 -32.64 -15.56 -29.58
N PHE A 25 -32.30 -14.81 -30.63
CA PHE A 25 -30.96 -14.79 -31.26
C PHE A 25 -30.01 -13.74 -30.63
N GLY A 26 -30.42 -13.05 -29.55
CA GLY A 26 -29.63 -12.01 -28.94
C GLY A 26 -29.51 -10.69 -29.72
N VAL A 27 -30.45 -10.50 -30.67
CA VAL A 27 -30.58 -9.27 -31.47
C VAL A 27 -31.48 -8.28 -30.70
N HIS A 28 -30.99 -7.07 -30.48
CA HIS A 28 -31.73 -6.02 -29.73
C HIS A 28 -32.18 -4.87 -30.64
N GLU A 29 -31.66 -4.80 -31.87
CA GLU A 29 -32.01 -3.76 -32.83
C GLU A 29 -32.01 -4.33 -34.26
N VAL A 30 -33.12 -4.12 -34.97
CA VAL A 30 -33.29 -4.49 -36.38
C VAL A 30 -33.50 -3.22 -37.19
N LEU A 31 -32.57 -2.94 -38.08
CA LEU A 31 -32.60 -1.80 -39.00
C LEU A 31 -33.14 -2.25 -40.33
N GLN A 32 -33.92 -1.41 -41.02
CA GLN A 32 -34.51 -1.74 -42.32
C GLN A 32 -34.18 -0.66 -43.34
N VAL A 33 -33.89 -1.09 -44.56
CA VAL A 33 -33.61 -0.21 -45.72
C VAL A 33 -34.11 -0.82 -47.02
N GLU A 34 -34.54 0.05 -47.94
CA GLU A 34 -35.15 -0.33 -49.20
C GLU A 34 -34.19 -0.32 -50.39
N ASP A 35 -32.92 0.10 -50.23
CA ASP A 35 -31.94 0.11 -51.32
C ASP A 35 -30.49 -0.03 -50.80
N GLY A 36 -29.59 -0.51 -51.65
CA GLY A 36 -28.20 -0.73 -51.30
C GLY A 36 -27.39 0.50 -50.97
N ALA A 37 -27.75 1.66 -51.50
CA ALA A 37 -27.07 2.92 -51.19
C ALA A 37 -27.42 3.42 -49.78
N LYS A 38 -28.68 3.24 -49.35
CA LYS A 38 -29.10 3.50 -47.96
C LYS A 38 -28.50 2.47 -47.02
N ALA A 39 -28.46 1.18 -47.45
CA ALA A 39 -27.81 0.10 -46.69
C ALA A 39 -26.37 0.44 -46.36
N LEU A 40 -25.59 0.89 -47.32
CA LEU A 40 -24.18 1.24 -47.12
C LEU A 40 -24.03 2.42 -46.12
N ARG A 41 -24.84 3.45 -46.25
CA ARG A 41 -24.81 4.61 -45.31
C ARG A 41 -25.12 4.20 -43.87
N ILE A 42 -26.22 3.44 -43.70
CA ILE A 42 -26.64 3.00 -42.35
C ILE A 42 -25.65 2.00 -41.77
N ALA A 43 -25.18 1.05 -42.59
CA ALA A 43 -24.19 0.08 -42.16
C ALA A 43 -22.86 0.74 -41.71
N THR A 44 -22.40 1.76 -42.44
CA THR A 44 -21.21 2.55 -42.06
C THR A 44 -21.38 3.30 -40.73
N ALA A 45 -22.58 3.86 -40.51
CA ALA A 45 -22.85 4.65 -39.31
C ALA A 45 -23.15 3.75 -38.09
N GLN A 46 -23.94 2.69 -38.26
CA GLN A 46 -24.46 1.85 -37.18
C GLN A 46 -23.66 0.58 -36.91
N ARG A 47 -22.81 0.18 -37.86
CA ARG A 47 -21.95 -1.01 -37.80
C ARG A 47 -22.70 -2.25 -37.31
N PRO A 48 -23.74 -2.72 -38.05
CA PRO A 48 -24.50 -3.90 -37.65
C PRO A 48 -23.60 -5.14 -37.69
N GLU A 49 -23.79 -6.06 -36.75
CA GLU A 49 -23.05 -7.31 -36.72
C GLU A 49 -23.48 -8.29 -37.79
N ILE A 50 -24.75 -8.21 -38.21
CA ILE A 50 -25.34 -9.07 -39.27
C ILE A 50 -26.03 -8.18 -40.28
N VAL A 51 -25.80 -8.47 -41.54
CA VAL A 51 -26.52 -7.86 -42.66
C VAL A 51 -27.21 -8.95 -43.48
N ILE A 52 -28.52 -8.82 -43.65
CA ILE A 52 -29.34 -9.68 -44.51
C ILE A 52 -29.74 -8.81 -45.71
N THR A 53 -29.29 -9.16 -46.88
CA THR A 53 -29.50 -8.32 -48.08
C THR A 53 -30.07 -9.11 -49.24
N ASP A 54 -31.06 -8.52 -49.92
CA ASP A 54 -31.43 -9.01 -51.28
C ASP A 54 -30.27 -8.69 -52.25
N ILE A 55 -30.12 -9.58 -53.25
CA ILE A 55 -29.17 -9.36 -54.33
C ILE A 55 -29.64 -8.32 -55.31
N ARG A 56 -30.96 -8.24 -55.60
CA ARG A 56 -31.52 -7.31 -56.56
C ARG A 56 -32.19 -6.15 -55.86
N MET A 57 -31.52 -5.04 -55.79
CA MET A 57 -32.03 -3.81 -55.21
C MET A 57 -31.78 -2.61 -56.12
N PRO A 58 -32.60 -1.56 -56.07
CA PRO A 58 -32.37 -0.34 -56.85
C PRO A 58 -31.16 0.42 -56.37
N LYS A 59 -30.58 1.28 -57.23
CA LYS A 59 -29.44 2.15 -57.05
C LYS A 59 -28.10 1.41 -56.87
N LEU A 60 -28.00 0.50 -55.93
CA LEU A 60 -26.84 -0.31 -55.64
C LEU A 60 -27.34 -1.74 -55.34
N ASN A 61 -26.96 -2.72 -56.14
CA ASN A 61 -27.35 -4.11 -55.88
C ASN A 61 -26.68 -4.68 -54.64
N GLY A 62 -27.21 -5.81 -54.10
CA GLY A 62 -26.72 -6.41 -52.88
C GLY A 62 -25.27 -6.91 -52.95
N ILE A 63 -24.78 -7.29 -54.13
CA ILE A 63 -23.36 -7.69 -54.27
C ILE A 63 -22.45 -6.47 -54.26
N GLU A 64 -22.76 -5.44 -55.04
CA GLU A 64 -22.02 -4.17 -55.05
C GLU A 64 -22.01 -3.50 -53.68
N PHE A 65 -23.14 -3.57 -52.96
CA PHE A 65 -23.23 -3.13 -51.58
C PHE A 65 -22.28 -3.95 -50.69
N ALA A 66 -22.33 -5.27 -50.78
CA ALA A 66 -21.52 -6.16 -49.94
C ALA A 66 -20.02 -5.97 -50.16
N GLU A 67 -19.57 -5.77 -51.41
CA GLU A 67 -18.17 -5.47 -51.74
C GLU A 67 -17.65 -4.21 -51.00
N GLN A 68 -18.46 -3.15 -51.00
CA GLN A 68 -18.10 -1.93 -50.32
C GLN A 68 -18.24 -2.05 -48.79
N PHE A 69 -19.23 -2.78 -48.30
CA PHE A 69 -19.51 -2.98 -46.91
C PHE A 69 -18.42 -3.79 -46.20
N VAL A 70 -17.93 -4.87 -46.77
CA VAL A 70 -16.88 -5.70 -46.20
C VAL A 70 -15.58 -4.90 -45.99
N ALA A 71 -15.29 -3.94 -46.88
CA ALA A 71 -14.13 -3.05 -46.74
C ALA A 71 -14.26 -2.08 -45.52
N VAL A 72 -15.50 -1.67 -45.18
CA VAL A 72 -15.77 -0.70 -44.08
C VAL A 72 -16.06 -1.43 -42.76
N CYS A 73 -16.69 -2.59 -42.81
CA CYS A 73 -17.12 -3.36 -41.64
C CYS A 73 -16.66 -4.84 -41.78
N PRO A 74 -15.36 -5.12 -41.65
CA PRO A 74 -14.81 -6.46 -41.90
C PRO A 74 -15.24 -7.54 -40.89
N ASP A 75 -15.68 -7.14 -39.73
CA ASP A 75 -16.13 -8.07 -38.68
C ASP A 75 -17.60 -8.46 -38.81
N SER A 76 -18.38 -7.73 -39.57
CA SER A 76 -19.78 -8.01 -39.80
C SER A 76 -19.98 -9.22 -40.73
N LYS A 77 -21.15 -9.84 -40.61
CA LYS A 77 -21.47 -11.05 -41.42
C LYS A 77 -22.63 -10.78 -42.36
N LEU A 78 -22.52 -11.37 -43.53
CA LEU A 78 -23.49 -11.23 -44.62
C LEU A 78 -24.31 -12.50 -44.80
N LEU A 79 -25.62 -12.30 -44.95
CA LEU A 79 -26.58 -13.28 -45.43
C LEU A 79 -27.23 -12.73 -46.70
N PHE A 80 -27.21 -13.48 -47.79
CA PHE A 80 -27.90 -13.08 -49.01
C PHE A 80 -29.27 -13.73 -49.13
N MET A 81 -30.23 -12.97 -49.66
CA MET A 81 -31.52 -13.43 -50.07
C MET A 81 -31.64 -13.31 -51.62
N SER A 82 -32.17 -14.30 -52.33
CA SER A 82 -32.31 -14.19 -53.78
C SER A 82 -33.44 -15.07 -54.32
N GLY A 83 -34.15 -14.59 -55.31
CA GLY A 83 -35.22 -15.30 -56.02
C GLY A 83 -34.75 -16.17 -57.16
N TYR A 84 -33.46 -16.19 -57.49
CA TYR A 84 -32.92 -16.97 -58.64
C TYR A 84 -31.57 -17.58 -58.26
N MET A 85 -31.41 -18.89 -58.54
CA MET A 85 -30.14 -19.59 -58.49
C MET A 85 -29.25 -19.17 -59.68
N ASP A 86 -28.65 -18.01 -59.60
CA ASP A 86 -27.63 -17.61 -60.55
C ASP A 86 -26.25 -17.99 -59.99
N VAL A 87 -25.57 -18.89 -60.68
CA VAL A 87 -24.25 -19.40 -60.31
C VAL A 87 -23.22 -18.28 -60.16
N ALA A 88 -23.41 -17.15 -60.88
CA ALA A 88 -22.54 -15.99 -60.77
C ALA A 88 -22.69 -15.30 -59.40
N TYR A 89 -23.89 -15.15 -58.88
CA TYR A 89 -24.15 -14.54 -57.56
C TYR A 89 -23.69 -15.43 -56.42
N LEU A 90 -23.83 -16.77 -56.57
CA LEU A 90 -23.31 -17.70 -55.57
C LEU A 90 -21.77 -17.63 -55.48
N LYS A 91 -21.06 -17.50 -56.59
CA LYS A 91 -19.61 -17.29 -56.58
C LYS A 91 -19.20 -16.00 -55.89
N SER A 92 -19.89 -14.89 -56.16
CA SER A 92 -19.63 -13.60 -55.49
C SER A 92 -19.91 -13.67 -53.99
N ALA A 93 -20.98 -14.33 -53.58
CA ALA A 93 -21.30 -14.53 -52.15
C ALA A 93 -20.18 -15.31 -51.41
N ILE A 94 -19.64 -16.36 -52.05
CA ILE A 94 -18.51 -17.14 -51.51
C ILE A 94 -17.25 -16.28 -51.42
N GLN A 95 -16.93 -15.50 -52.47
CA GLN A 95 -15.76 -14.59 -52.48
C GLN A 95 -15.84 -13.51 -51.40
N LEU A 96 -17.05 -13.05 -51.10
CA LEU A 96 -17.31 -12.06 -50.04
C LEU A 96 -17.43 -12.68 -48.63
N SER A 97 -17.16 -13.98 -48.49
CA SER A 97 -17.23 -14.72 -47.23
C SER A 97 -18.61 -14.58 -46.53
N ALA A 98 -19.69 -14.57 -47.33
CA ALA A 98 -21.04 -14.67 -46.79
C ALA A 98 -21.20 -15.96 -45.98
N VAL A 99 -21.89 -15.89 -44.85
CA VAL A 99 -22.06 -17.06 -43.97
C VAL A 99 -23.06 -18.04 -44.54
N ASP A 100 -24.13 -17.53 -45.16
CA ASP A 100 -25.17 -18.37 -45.78
C ASP A 100 -25.94 -17.60 -46.87
N TYR A 101 -26.79 -18.32 -47.56
CA TYR A 101 -27.64 -17.85 -48.64
C TYR A 101 -29.03 -18.44 -48.48
N VAL A 102 -30.10 -17.62 -48.60
CA VAL A 102 -31.49 -18.03 -48.45
C VAL A 102 -32.23 -17.78 -49.76
N GLU A 103 -32.93 -18.80 -50.24
CA GLU A 103 -33.73 -18.71 -51.52
C GLU A 103 -35.13 -18.12 -51.24
N LYS A 104 -35.57 -17.23 -52.15
CA LYS A 104 -36.95 -16.73 -52.16
C LYS A 104 -37.86 -17.69 -52.97
N PRO A 105 -39.08 -18.04 -52.51
CA PRO A 105 -39.77 -17.44 -51.35
C PRO A 105 -39.16 -17.90 -50.02
N ILE A 106 -38.92 -16.93 -49.12
CA ILE A 106 -38.25 -17.17 -47.84
C ILE A 106 -39.10 -18.09 -46.97
N LYS A 107 -38.53 -19.19 -46.54
CA LYS A 107 -39.12 -20.06 -45.52
C LYS A 107 -38.53 -19.71 -44.16
N LEU A 108 -39.36 -19.40 -43.20
CA LEU A 108 -38.92 -19.00 -41.87
C LEU A 108 -37.90 -19.95 -41.23
N PRO A 109 -38.08 -21.30 -41.26
CA PRO A 109 -37.09 -22.19 -40.66
C PRO A 109 -35.74 -22.15 -41.35
N GLU A 110 -35.67 -21.88 -42.67
CA GLU A 110 -34.40 -21.75 -43.41
C GLU A 110 -33.69 -20.45 -43.04
N MET A 111 -34.43 -19.33 -42.89
CA MET A 111 -33.90 -18.04 -42.48
C MET A 111 -33.42 -18.09 -41.02
N GLU A 112 -34.22 -18.66 -40.13
CA GLU A 112 -33.84 -18.81 -38.69
C GLU A 112 -32.57 -19.66 -38.54
N ASN A 113 -32.45 -20.73 -39.32
CA ASN A 113 -31.23 -21.57 -39.33
C ASN A 113 -30.01 -20.78 -39.84
N ALA A 114 -30.16 -19.98 -40.90
CA ALA A 114 -29.09 -19.12 -41.42
C ALA A 114 -28.66 -18.06 -40.40
N ILE A 115 -29.62 -17.44 -39.71
CA ILE A 115 -29.36 -16.48 -38.61
C ILE A 115 -28.64 -17.20 -37.47
N GLN A 116 -29.14 -18.37 -37.06
CA GLN A 116 -28.53 -19.12 -35.96
C GLN A 116 -27.07 -19.51 -36.26
N LYS A 117 -26.78 -19.99 -37.48
CA LYS A 117 -25.39 -20.26 -37.91
C LYS A 117 -24.54 -19.00 -37.87
N THR A 118 -25.08 -17.86 -38.29
CA THR A 118 -24.36 -16.59 -38.30
C THR A 118 -24.05 -16.08 -36.87
N VAL A 119 -25.02 -16.18 -36.00
CA VAL A 119 -24.85 -15.83 -34.56
C VAL A 119 -23.81 -16.73 -33.90
N HIS A 120 -23.90 -18.05 -34.18
CA HIS A 120 -22.92 -19.03 -33.67
C HIS A 120 -21.49 -18.73 -34.16
N TYR A 121 -21.33 -18.45 -35.45
CA TYR A 121 -20.03 -18.07 -36.02
C TYR A 121 -19.45 -16.81 -35.40
N ILE A 122 -20.30 -15.76 -35.15
CA ILE A 122 -19.87 -14.53 -34.46
C ILE A 122 -19.45 -14.84 -33.04
N ALA A 123 -20.23 -15.65 -32.32
CA ALA A 123 -19.94 -16.02 -30.92
C ALA A 123 -18.62 -16.81 -30.81
N GLU A 124 -18.40 -17.82 -31.68
CA GLU A 124 -17.15 -18.58 -31.71
C GLU A 124 -15.93 -17.68 -31.99
N ARG A 125 -16.05 -16.79 -32.96
CA ARG A 125 -14.95 -15.88 -33.32
C ARG A 125 -14.64 -14.92 -32.18
N ARG A 126 -15.67 -14.37 -31.53
CA ARG A 126 -15.49 -13.54 -30.32
C ARG A 126 -14.83 -14.32 -29.17
N ALA A 127 -15.25 -15.56 -28.94
CA ALA A 127 -14.64 -16.42 -27.92
C ALA A 127 -13.17 -16.74 -28.24
N GLN A 128 -12.84 -17.01 -29.50
CA GLN A 128 -11.45 -17.21 -29.89
C GLN A 128 -10.58 -15.97 -29.73
N HIS A 129 -11.07 -14.78 -30.08
CA HIS A 129 -10.36 -13.52 -29.84
C HIS A 129 -10.13 -13.29 -28.35
N LEU A 130 -11.16 -13.48 -27.53
CA LEU A 130 -11.05 -13.32 -26.08
C LEU A 130 -10.01 -14.28 -25.48
N LEU A 131 -9.98 -15.53 -25.92
CA LEU A 131 -8.98 -16.51 -25.47
C LEU A 131 -7.56 -16.13 -25.90
N LEU A 132 -7.39 -15.59 -27.11
CA LEU A 132 -6.10 -15.11 -27.59
C LEU A 132 -5.63 -13.90 -26.78
N ASP A 133 -6.52 -12.94 -26.51
CA ASP A 133 -6.22 -11.76 -25.69
C ASP A 133 -5.83 -12.17 -24.28
N GLN A 134 -6.59 -13.04 -23.63
CA GLN A 134 -6.26 -13.57 -22.30
C GLN A 134 -4.91 -14.31 -22.27
N LYS A 135 -4.60 -15.09 -23.32
CA LYS A 135 -3.31 -15.74 -23.44
C LYS A 135 -2.17 -14.73 -23.57
N MET A 136 -2.36 -13.69 -24.38
CA MET A 136 -1.36 -12.63 -24.57
C MET A 136 -1.13 -11.86 -23.28
N ASP A 137 -2.18 -11.54 -22.53
CA ASP A 137 -2.06 -10.87 -21.24
C ASP A 137 -1.31 -11.73 -20.22
N LEU A 138 -1.58 -13.04 -20.18
CA LEU A 138 -0.84 -13.95 -19.32
C LEU A 138 0.66 -14.00 -19.68
N GLU A 139 1.02 -14.02 -20.97
CA GLU A 139 2.41 -14.00 -21.41
C GLU A 139 3.09 -12.64 -21.10
N ARG A 140 2.36 -11.53 -21.18
CA ARG A 140 2.84 -10.20 -20.73
C ARG A 140 3.20 -10.20 -19.25
N VAL A 141 2.32 -10.72 -18.39
CA VAL A 141 2.58 -10.86 -16.95
C VAL A 141 3.78 -11.76 -16.66
N LYS A 142 3.88 -12.90 -17.37
CA LYS A 142 5.05 -13.79 -17.23
C LYS A 142 6.35 -13.10 -17.62
N LEU A 143 6.34 -12.29 -18.68
CA LEU A 143 7.53 -11.53 -19.07
C LEU A 143 7.87 -10.48 -18.03
N ALA A 144 6.89 -9.72 -17.50
CA ALA A 144 7.13 -8.74 -16.45
C ALA A 144 7.78 -9.38 -15.20
N ASN A 145 7.26 -10.52 -14.77
CA ASN A 145 7.83 -11.29 -13.66
C ASN A 145 9.26 -11.76 -13.96
N ALA A 146 9.51 -12.30 -15.15
CA ALA A 146 10.84 -12.76 -15.54
C ALA A 146 11.86 -11.61 -15.58
N LEU A 147 11.48 -10.44 -16.07
CA LEU A 147 12.31 -9.24 -16.09
C LEU A 147 12.61 -8.73 -14.67
N ARG A 148 11.61 -8.73 -13.80
CA ARG A 148 11.73 -8.32 -12.41
C ARG A 148 12.68 -9.21 -11.62
N THR A 149 12.52 -10.52 -11.75
CA THR A 149 13.26 -11.53 -10.96
C THR A 149 14.60 -11.90 -11.54
N GLN A 150 14.91 -11.45 -12.76
CA GLN A 150 16.12 -11.86 -13.51
C GLN A 150 16.25 -13.39 -13.61
N SER A 151 15.15 -14.10 -13.72
CA SER A 151 15.08 -15.56 -13.65
C SER A 151 15.51 -16.27 -14.96
N HIS A 152 15.78 -15.52 -16.03
CA HIS A 152 16.07 -16.05 -17.37
C HIS A 152 17.31 -15.42 -17.96
N GLN A 153 17.96 -16.13 -18.91
CA GLN A 153 19.08 -15.59 -19.70
C GLN A 153 18.58 -14.51 -20.68
N ALA A 154 19.46 -13.58 -21.06
CA ALA A 154 19.11 -12.45 -21.92
C ALA A 154 18.43 -12.88 -23.23
N ASP A 155 18.91 -13.94 -23.88
CA ASP A 155 18.34 -14.42 -25.14
C ASP A 155 16.92 -14.98 -24.98
N GLU A 156 16.62 -15.61 -23.84
CA GLU A 156 15.28 -16.10 -23.54
C GLU A 156 14.31 -14.96 -23.27
N LEU A 157 14.74 -13.92 -22.56
CA LEU A 157 13.93 -12.70 -22.35
C LEU A 157 13.61 -12.00 -23.67
N ARG A 158 14.59 -11.89 -24.58
CA ARG A 158 14.39 -11.30 -25.90
C ARG A 158 13.41 -12.13 -26.73
N ARG A 159 13.52 -13.46 -26.74
CA ARG A 159 12.59 -14.34 -27.44
C ARG A 159 11.16 -14.16 -26.91
N LYS A 160 10.96 -14.20 -25.59
CA LYS A 160 9.63 -14.00 -24.98
C LYS A 160 9.06 -12.61 -25.31
N ALA A 161 9.88 -11.58 -25.30
CA ALA A 161 9.47 -10.23 -25.68
C ALA A 161 9.01 -10.18 -27.14
N GLN A 162 9.75 -10.81 -28.06
CA GLN A 162 9.38 -10.91 -29.48
C GLN A 162 8.07 -11.65 -29.71
N GLU A 163 7.83 -12.75 -28.98
CA GLU A 163 6.61 -13.56 -29.09
C GLU A 163 5.34 -12.76 -28.76
N ILE A 164 5.43 -11.76 -27.89
CA ILE A 164 4.31 -10.88 -27.52
C ILE A 164 4.35 -9.51 -28.19
N GLY A 165 5.31 -9.29 -29.13
CA GLY A 165 5.47 -8.00 -29.80
C GLY A 165 5.99 -6.86 -28.94
N TYR A 166 6.61 -7.15 -27.77
CA TYR A 166 7.21 -6.13 -26.94
C TYR A 166 8.58 -5.69 -27.48
N PRO A 167 8.89 -4.39 -27.53
CA PRO A 167 10.13 -3.88 -28.13
C PRO A 167 11.38 -4.46 -27.45
N ILE A 168 12.35 -4.93 -28.26
CA ILE A 168 13.60 -5.54 -27.78
C ILE A 168 14.85 -4.65 -27.94
N HIS A 169 14.74 -3.63 -28.80
CA HIS A 169 15.81 -2.63 -29.05
C HIS A 169 15.37 -1.26 -28.56
N ALA A 170 15.21 -1.15 -27.25
CA ALA A 170 14.73 0.06 -26.61
C ALA A 170 15.46 0.28 -25.28
N SER A 171 15.28 1.43 -24.69
CA SER A 171 15.56 1.66 -23.28
C SER A 171 14.32 1.30 -22.46
N TYR A 172 14.49 0.99 -21.19
CA TYR A 172 13.39 0.59 -20.31
C TYR A 172 13.46 1.32 -18.99
N VAL A 173 12.31 1.54 -18.40
CA VAL A 173 12.19 2.03 -17.03
C VAL A 173 11.11 1.26 -16.30
N CYS A 174 11.40 0.90 -15.04
CA CYS A 174 10.41 0.34 -14.13
C CYS A 174 9.75 1.46 -13.35
N LEU A 175 8.43 1.44 -13.33
CA LEU A 175 7.60 2.26 -12.48
C LEU A 175 6.89 1.35 -11.48
N ILE A 176 6.95 1.70 -10.20
CA ILE A 176 6.05 1.15 -9.20
C ILE A 176 4.97 2.19 -8.95
N ILE A 177 3.74 1.79 -9.12
CA ILE A 177 2.56 2.62 -8.97
C ILE A 177 1.79 2.09 -7.77
N SER A 178 1.58 2.93 -6.77
CA SER A 178 0.83 2.58 -5.56
C SER A 178 -0.37 3.48 -5.41
N GLN A 179 -1.50 2.89 -4.98
CA GLN A 179 -2.70 3.62 -4.65
C GLN A 179 -2.79 3.83 -3.13
N PHE A 180 -2.99 5.08 -2.74
CA PHE A 180 -3.03 5.46 -1.32
C PHE A 180 -4.34 5.03 -0.65
N ASN A 181 -5.44 4.96 -1.41
CA ASN A 181 -6.72 4.48 -0.89
C ASN A 181 -6.76 2.94 -0.91
N LYS A 182 -6.93 2.31 0.26
CA LYS A 182 -7.00 0.85 0.40
C LYS A 182 -8.29 0.22 -0.12
N GLU A 183 -9.31 1.01 -0.39
CA GLU A 183 -10.63 0.48 -0.80
C GLU A 183 -10.69 0.06 -2.26
N MET A 184 -9.73 0.54 -3.09
CA MET A 184 -9.70 0.22 -4.51
C MET A 184 -8.33 -0.30 -4.94
N PRO A 185 -8.28 -1.36 -5.75
CA PRO A 185 -7.03 -1.82 -6.36
C PRO A 185 -6.54 -0.81 -7.41
N VAL A 186 -5.25 -0.87 -7.72
CA VAL A 186 -4.69 -0.10 -8.84
C VAL A 186 -5.28 -0.63 -10.15
N ASP A 187 -5.86 0.26 -10.94
CA ASP A 187 -6.42 -0.08 -12.26
C ASP A 187 -5.30 -0.20 -13.31
N ALA A 188 -4.78 -1.41 -13.45
CA ALA A 188 -3.69 -1.72 -14.37
C ALA A 188 -4.04 -1.41 -15.83
N VAL A 189 -5.28 -1.66 -16.25
CA VAL A 189 -5.72 -1.48 -17.64
C VAL A 189 -5.73 0.00 -18.01
N ASN A 190 -6.33 0.84 -17.18
CA ASN A 190 -6.37 2.28 -17.45
C ASN A 190 -4.97 2.91 -17.42
N ILE A 191 -4.10 2.44 -16.52
CA ILE A 191 -2.72 2.92 -16.45
C ILE A 191 -1.94 2.49 -17.70
N GLN A 192 -2.04 1.25 -18.15
CA GLN A 192 -1.38 0.80 -19.37
C GLN A 192 -1.88 1.58 -20.59
N ASN A 193 -3.20 1.71 -20.73
CA ASN A 193 -3.82 2.49 -21.81
C ASN A 193 -3.34 3.94 -21.87
N TYR A 194 -3.16 4.57 -20.71
CA TYR A 194 -2.60 5.93 -20.64
C TYR A 194 -1.21 6.01 -21.28
N TRP A 195 -0.30 5.09 -20.97
CA TRP A 195 1.06 5.07 -21.56
C TRP A 195 1.05 4.68 -23.03
N GLU A 196 0.19 3.73 -23.43
CA GLU A 196 0.05 3.28 -24.82
C GLU A 196 -0.52 4.39 -25.73
N GLN A 197 -1.43 5.23 -25.25
CA GLN A 197 -1.93 6.42 -25.94
C GLN A 197 -0.81 7.45 -26.22
N HIS A 198 0.24 7.45 -25.41
CA HIS A 198 1.43 8.27 -25.62
C HIS A 198 2.52 7.55 -26.42
N ASN A 199 2.20 6.44 -27.10
CA ASN A 199 3.07 5.61 -27.92
C ASN A 199 4.20 4.90 -27.17
N PHE A 200 4.01 4.57 -25.90
CA PHE A 200 4.93 3.73 -25.13
C PHE A 200 4.37 2.34 -24.95
N ALA A 201 5.11 1.32 -25.40
CA ALA A 201 4.73 -0.05 -25.12
C ALA A 201 4.98 -0.39 -23.66
N THR A 202 4.02 -1.04 -23.03
CA THR A 202 4.06 -1.38 -21.61
C THR A 202 3.76 -2.84 -21.34
N ILE A 203 4.34 -3.38 -20.28
CA ILE A 203 3.89 -4.62 -19.64
C ILE A 203 3.73 -4.37 -18.16
N ALA A 204 2.73 -5.00 -17.55
CA ALA A 204 2.38 -4.78 -16.15
C ALA A 204 2.34 -6.09 -15.37
N GLU A 205 2.65 -6.02 -14.08
CA GLU A 205 2.51 -7.09 -13.09
C GLU A 205 1.90 -6.53 -11.82
N GLN A 206 0.78 -7.09 -11.36
CA GLN A 206 0.24 -6.77 -10.06
C GLN A 206 1.16 -7.38 -9.00
N LEU A 207 1.82 -6.56 -8.17
CA LEU A 207 2.72 -7.01 -7.11
C LEU A 207 1.94 -7.41 -5.86
N ASP A 208 0.96 -6.61 -5.49
CA ASP A 208 -0.01 -6.85 -4.41
C ASP A 208 -1.28 -6.01 -4.65
N TYR A 209 -2.18 -5.95 -3.67
CA TYR A 209 -3.49 -5.31 -3.83
C TYR A 209 -3.40 -3.83 -4.26
N ASP A 210 -2.43 -3.09 -3.72
CA ASP A 210 -2.30 -1.64 -3.89
C ASP A 210 -1.05 -1.22 -4.70
N ARG A 211 -0.26 -2.16 -5.25
CA ARG A 211 0.96 -1.87 -6.01
C ARG A 211 1.03 -2.61 -7.34
N LEU A 212 1.28 -1.84 -8.38
CA LEU A 212 1.48 -2.30 -9.76
C LEU A 212 2.92 -2.02 -10.20
N LEU A 213 3.58 -3.02 -10.77
CA LEU A 213 4.78 -2.82 -11.57
C LEU A 213 4.36 -2.52 -13.00
N LEU A 214 4.92 -1.45 -13.57
CA LEU A 214 4.83 -1.14 -15.00
C LEU A 214 6.24 -1.06 -15.58
N VAL A 215 6.54 -1.87 -16.57
CA VAL A 215 7.78 -1.78 -17.36
C VAL A 215 7.46 -1.05 -18.65
N VAL A 216 8.03 0.13 -18.79
CA VAL A 216 7.81 1.02 -19.94
C VAL A 216 8.98 0.92 -20.90
N SER A 217 8.70 0.65 -22.16
CA SER A 217 9.69 0.68 -23.25
C SER A 217 9.79 2.08 -23.84
N LEU A 218 11.01 2.63 -23.87
CA LEU A 218 11.31 3.96 -24.36
C LEU A 218 12.11 3.87 -25.66
N PRO A 219 11.65 4.45 -26.78
CA PRO A 219 12.42 4.47 -28.03
C PRO A 219 13.77 5.16 -27.88
N ARG A 220 13.87 6.10 -26.96
CA ARG A 220 15.11 6.78 -26.55
C ARG A 220 15.11 6.97 -25.05
N PRO A 221 16.28 6.98 -24.39
CA PRO A 221 16.35 7.24 -22.95
C PRO A 221 15.92 8.70 -22.68
N ASP A 222 14.74 8.86 -22.10
CA ASP A 222 14.14 10.18 -21.80
C ASP A 222 13.48 10.16 -20.41
N ASP A 223 14.27 10.44 -19.41
CA ASP A 223 13.84 10.53 -18.03
C ASP A 223 12.84 11.68 -17.80
N GLU A 224 12.98 12.76 -18.54
CA GLU A 224 12.12 13.94 -18.37
C GLU A 224 10.71 13.65 -18.87
N MET A 225 10.59 12.97 -20.01
CA MET A 225 9.30 12.54 -20.53
C MET A 225 8.59 11.60 -19.56
N VAL A 226 9.31 10.63 -19.01
CA VAL A 226 8.76 9.72 -17.99
C VAL A 226 8.24 10.49 -16.77
N ARG A 227 9.01 11.48 -16.30
CA ARG A 227 8.62 12.33 -15.17
C ARG A 227 7.35 13.14 -15.48
N VAL A 228 7.29 13.78 -16.63
CA VAL A 228 6.14 14.60 -17.04
C VAL A 228 4.87 13.75 -17.14
N LEU A 229 4.93 12.59 -17.79
CA LEU A 229 3.79 11.68 -17.94
C LEU A 229 3.34 11.11 -16.61
N ALA A 230 4.26 10.67 -15.76
CA ALA A 230 3.94 10.16 -14.43
C ALA A 230 3.28 11.24 -13.55
N GLN A 231 3.79 12.46 -13.56
CA GLN A 231 3.19 13.58 -12.82
C GLN A 231 1.81 13.97 -13.36
N THR A 232 1.62 13.89 -14.68
CA THR A 232 0.31 14.15 -15.30
C THR A 232 -0.69 13.11 -14.88
N LEU A 233 -0.33 11.82 -14.90
CA LEU A 233 -1.16 10.74 -14.44
C LEU A 233 -1.55 10.91 -12.95
N CYS A 234 -0.60 11.32 -12.10
CA CYS A 234 -0.90 11.60 -10.70
C CYS A 234 -1.82 12.81 -10.48
N ARG A 235 -1.87 13.77 -11.42
CA ARG A 235 -2.84 14.89 -11.35
C ARG A 235 -4.25 14.45 -11.72
N GLU A 236 -4.38 13.52 -12.66
CA GLU A 236 -5.67 12.91 -13.02
C GLU A 236 -6.19 11.99 -11.90
N TYR A 237 -5.29 11.27 -11.25
CA TYR A 237 -5.57 10.33 -10.17
C TYR A 237 -4.78 10.72 -8.92
N SER A 238 -5.33 11.61 -8.11
CA SER A 238 -4.65 12.22 -6.95
C SER A 238 -4.16 11.23 -5.89
N GLU A 239 -4.77 10.04 -5.84
CA GLU A 239 -4.41 8.96 -4.92
C GLU A 239 -3.19 8.14 -5.38
N LEU A 240 -2.72 8.33 -6.61
CA LEU A 240 -1.57 7.58 -7.10
C LEU A 240 -0.24 8.16 -6.61
N ARG A 241 0.67 7.27 -6.29
CA ARG A 241 2.08 7.56 -6.05
C ARG A 241 2.92 6.69 -6.99
N ILE A 242 3.82 7.31 -7.72
CA ILE A 242 4.62 6.66 -8.76
C ILE A 242 6.09 6.81 -8.41
N ALA A 243 6.79 5.68 -8.34
CA ALA A 243 8.23 5.65 -8.17
C ALA A 243 8.91 5.03 -9.39
N ALA A 244 9.98 5.67 -9.87
CA ALA A 244 10.73 5.27 -11.03
C ALA A 244 12.16 4.86 -10.67
N GLY A 245 12.63 3.75 -11.24
CA GLY A 245 14.05 3.42 -11.31
C GLY A 245 14.78 4.26 -12.34
N GLN A 246 16.06 4.00 -12.55
CA GLN A 246 16.82 4.59 -13.64
C GLN A 246 16.41 3.95 -14.98
N VAL A 247 16.54 4.73 -16.06
CA VAL A 247 16.40 4.20 -17.42
C VAL A 247 17.59 3.30 -17.72
N VAL A 248 17.30 2.11 -18.22
CA VAL A 248 18.29 1.06 -18.55
C VAL A 248 18.27 0.72 -20.03
N ALA A 249 19.39 0.23 -20.57
CA ALA A 249 19.56 0.08 -22.00
C ALA A 249 19.17 -1.31 -22.56
N GLY A 250 18.84 -2.29 -21.72
CA GLY A 250 18.54 -3.65 -22.16
C GLY A 250 17.56 -4.35 -21.23
N LEU A 251 16.88 -5.38 -21.74
CA LEU A 251 15.93 -6.18 -20.97
C LEU A 251 16.58 -6.85 -19.76
N GLU A 252 17.85 -7.21 -19.86
CA GLU A 252 18.66 -7.81 -18.80
C GLU A 252 18.89 -6.88 -17.60
N GLU A 253 18.80 -5.57 -17.80
CA GLU A 253 18.99 -4.58 -16.74
C GLU A 253 17.67 -4.12 -16.08
N VAL A 254 16.52 -4.55 -16.58
CA VAL A 254 15.20 -4.16 -16.06
C VAL A 254 15.05 -4.50 -14.56
N SER A 255 15.62 -5.62 -14.11
CA SER A 255 15.62 -5.98 -12.69
C SER A 255 16.37 -4.98 -11.79
N ARG A 256 17.39 -4.28 -12.35
CA ARG A 256 18.05 -3.17 -11.65
C ARG A 256 17.11 -1.99 -11.51
N SER A 257 16.51 -1.54 -12.61
CA SER A 257 15.53 -0.45 -12.60
C SER A 257 14.35 -0.74 -11.65
N PHE A 258 13.91 -2.00 -11.58
CA PHE A 258 12.89 -2.43 -10.63
C PHE A 258 13.33 -2.24 -9.17
N ARG A 259 14.51 -2.76 -8.77
CA ARG A 259 15.03 -2.59 -7.41
C ARG A 259 15.17 -1.11 -7.02
N GLU A 260 15.62 -0.30 -7.95
CA GLU A 260 15.74 1.15 -7.79
C GLU A 260 14.38 1.82 -7.61
N ALA A 261 13.34 1.40 -8.37
CA ALA A 261 11.98 1.88 -8.22
C ALA A 261 11.38 1.48 -6.85
N VAL A 262 11.68 0.27 -6.35
CA VAL A 262 11.27 -0.16 -5.00
C VAL A 262 11.86 0.77 -3.95
N LEU A 263 13.16 1.06 -4.03
CA LEU A 263 13.83 1.98 -3.10
C LEU A 263 13.25 3.40 -3.20
N ALA A 264 12.94 3.86 -4.42
CA ALA A 264 12.32 5.16 -4.60
C ALA A 264 10.92 5.23 -3.99
N MET A 265 10.14 4.12 -4.02
CA MET A 265 8.80 4.04 -3.43
C MET A 265 8.83 4.15 -1.91
N GLU A 266 9.89 3.72 -1.23
CA GLU A 266 10.03 3.89 0.21
C GLU A 266 9.99 5.37 0.65
N ARG A 267 10.35 6.30 -0.23
CA ARG A 267 10.30 7.75 0.07
C ARG A 267 8.88 8.30 0.21
N VAL A 268 7.89 7.60 -0.31
CA VAL A 268 6.47 7.95 -0.11
C VAL A 268 6.14 8.01 1.38
N PHE A 269 6.74 7.12 2.16
CA PHE A 269 6.57 7.07 3.60
C PHE A 269 6.95 8.39 4.29
N PHE A 270 7.99 9.07 3.81
CA PHE A 270 8.49 10.33 4.39
C PHE A 270 7.91 11.58 3.74
N LYS A 271 7.50 11.49 2.48
CA LYS A 271 7.02 12.63 1.67
C LYS A 271 5.71 12.28 0.94
N PRO A 272 4.62 12.01 1.69
CA PRO A 272 3.34 11.58 1.09
C PRO A 272 2.69 12.63 0.18
N ASP A 273 3.07 13.91 0.32
CA ASP A 273 2.56 15.01 -0.51
C ASP A 273 3.12 14.99 -1.95
N LEU A 274 4.25 14.34 -2.17
CA LEU A 274 4.81 14.16 -3.49
C LEU A 274 4.15 12.97 -4.19
N CYS A 275 3.88 13.13 -5.48
CA CYS A 275 3.24 12.09 -6.28
C CYS A 275 4.21 11.29 -7.14
N TYR A 276 5.43 11.80 -7.38
CA TYR A 276 6.44 11.15 -8.20
C TYR A 276 7.80 11.15 -7.51
N PHE A 277 8.44 9.98 -7.52
CA PHE A 277 9.75 9.73 -6.91
C PHE A 277 10.67 9.06 -7.93
N LYS A 278 11.85 9.64 -8.15
CA LYS A 278 12.88 9.02 -8.97
C LYS A 278 14.02 8.53 -8.08
N TYR A 279 14.54 7.35 -8.40
CA TYR A 279 15.74 6.85 -7.75
C TYR A 279 16.94 7.75 -8.04
N ASP A 280 17.66 8.11 -6.98
CA ASP A 280 18.91 8.85 -7.03
C ASP A 280 19.92 8.21 -6.07
N SER A 281 20.99 7.67 -6.59
CA SER A 281 22.01 6.94 -5.83
C SER A 281 22.67 7.77 -4.72
N VAL A 282 22.69 9.09 -4.86
CA VAL A 282 23.30 10.01 -3.86
C VAL A 282 22.47 10.07 -2.58
N ASN A 283 21.13 9.94 -2.70
CA ASN A 283 20.21 10.08 -1.58
C ASN A 283 19.90 8.77 -0.84
N TYR A 284 20.51 7.65 -1.23
CA TYR A 284 20.29 6.32 -0.63
C TYR A 284 21.50 5.79 0.15
N ALA A 285 22.53 6.60 0.38
CA ALA A 285 23.60 6.23 1.29
C ALA A 285 23.04 6.21 2.73
N PRO A 286 23.16 5.09 3.46
CA PRO A 286 22.65 5.01 4.83
C PRO A 286 23.46 5.94 5.74
N GLN A 287 22.92 7.12 5.99
CA GLN A 287 23.46 8.00 7.02
C GLN A 287 22.97 7.49 8.39
N GLY A 288 23.93 7.30 9.30
CA GLY A 288 23.64 6.78 10.63
C GLY A 288 22.96 7.86 11.48
N LEU A 289 21.83 7.53 12.11
CA LEU A 289 21.34 8.30 13.24
C LEU A 289 22.42 8.39 14.34
N ARG A 290 22.51 9.53 15.00
CA ARG A 290 23.42 9.73 16.12
C ARG A 290 23.18 8.67 17.19
N SER A 291 24.24 8.22 17.83
CA SER A 291 24.24 7.15 18.84
C SER A 291 23.55 7.51 20.16
N ASP A 292 23.17 8.78 20.34
CA ASP A 292 22.67 9.39 21.58
C ASP A 292 21.13 9.41 21.70
N ILE A 293 20.38 8.97 20.67
CA ILE A 293 18.92 9.00 20.66
C ILE A 293 18.30 8.12 21.76
N TYR A 294 18.77 6.90 21.93
CA TYR A 294 18.23 6.00 22.96
C TYR A 294 18.55 6.46 24.39
N PRO A 295 19.79 6.84 24.73
CA PRO A 295 20.10 7.36 26.05
C PRO A 295 19.26 8.57 26.42
N GLU A 296 19.04 9.52 25.49
CA GLU A 296 18.24 10.71 25.73
C GLU A 296 16.78 10.36 25.99
N PHE A 297 16.19 9.49 25.16
CA PHE A 297 14.82 9.00 25.35
C PHE A 297 14.64 8.35 26.72
N TYR A 298 15.52 7.42 27.10
CA TYR A 298 15.44 6.73 28.38
C TYR A 298 15.66 7.66 29.58
N ARG A 299 16.49 8.69 29.43
CA ARG A 299 16.65 9.73 30.45
C ARG A 299 15.32 10.47 30.66
N LEU A 300 14.72 10.96 29.60
CA LEU A 300 13.43 11.66 29.66
C LEU A 300 12.33 10.77 30.22
N LEU A 301 12.26 9.52 29.77
CA LEU A 301 11.26 8.56 30.23
C LEU A 301 11.28 8.37 31.75
N LYS A 302 12.47 8.33 32.35
CA LYS A 302 12.64 8.07 33.79
C LYS A 302 12.65 9.34 34.65
N GLN A 303 13.31 10.40 34.19
CA GLN A 303 13.62 11.57 35.03
C GLN A 303 12.75 12.79 34.68
N GLU A 304 12.44 13.00 33.40
CA GLU A 304 11.75 14.20 32.91
C GLU A 304 10.62 13.88 31.93
N PRO A 305 9.59 13.12 32.33
CA PRO A 305 8.53 12.69 31.42
C PRO A 305 7.77 13.85 30.73
N GLU A 306 7.81 15.03 31.31
CA GLU A 306 7.21 16.26 30.79
C GLU A 306 7.86 16.69 29.47
N GLY A 307 9.15 16.38 29.27
CA GLY A 307 9.91 16.66 28.05
C GLY A 307 9.69 15.63 26.93
N LEU A 308 9.06 14.49 27.22
CA LEU A 308 8.99 13.34 26.33
C LEU A 308 8.19 13.61 25.05
N ILE A 309 7.08 14.35 25.16
CA ILE A 309 6.23 14.71 24.01
C ILE A 309 7.01 15.60 23.04
N ASN A 310 7.62 16.67 23.56
CA ASN A 310 8.41 17.59 22.74
C ASN A 310 9.62 16.90 22.09
N TRP A 311 10.25 15.98 22.80
CA TRP A 311 11.35 15.18 22.26
C TRP A 311 10.87 14.27 21.13
N MET A 312 9.78 13.54 21.34
CA MET A 312 9.20 12.65 20.33
C MET A 312 8.78 13.42 19.08
N GLU A 313 8.16 14.58 19.25
CA GLU A 313 7.81 15.45 18.14
C GLU A 313 9.04 15.93 17.37
N THR A 314 10.09 16.35 18.07
CA THR A 314 11.37 16.78 17.49
C THR A 314 12.04 15.63 16.75
N PHE A 315 12.06 14.43 17.32
CA PHE A 315 12.57 13.23 16.70
C PHE A 315 11.83 12.92 15.39
N CYS A 316 10.49 12.85 15.42
CA CYS A 316 9.69 12.57 14.23
C CYS A 316 9.86 13.64 13.14
N ASN A 317 9.88 14.92 13.51
CA ASN A 317 10.09 16.02 12.57
C ASN A 317 11.48 15.97 11.93
N ARG A 318 12.52 15.57 12.68
CA ARG A 318 13.86 15.36 12.14
C ARG A 318 13.89 14.20 11.14
N VAL A 319 13.26 13.07 11.47
CA VAL A 319 13.14 11.93 10.57
C VAL A 319 12.42 12.31 9.26
N LEU A 320 11.36 13.11 9.36
CA LEU A 320 10.63 13.64 8.19
C LEU A 320 11.49 14.57 7.33
N ALA A 321 12.27 15.45 7.96
CA ALA A 321 13.12 16.42 7.25
C ALA A 321 14.30 15.75 6.55
N GLU A 322 14.98 14.84 7.24
CA GLU A 322 16.16 14.13 6.73
C GLU A 322 15.76 13.10 5.65
N GLY A 323 14.69 12.32 5.86
CA GLY A 323 14.13 11.36 4.89
C GLY A 323 15.08 10.26 4.40
N GLU A 324 16.20 10.05 5.11
CA GLU A 324 17.34 9.23 4.66
C GLU A 324 17.37 7.82 5.28
N LEU A 325 16.47 7.57 6.23
CA LEU A 325 16.40 6.29 6.92
C LEU A 325 15.48 5.31 6.18
N ALA A 326 15.81 4.03 6.21
CA ALA A 326 14.89 3.00 5.76
C ALA A 326 13.64 2.98 6.67
N ARG A 327 12.44 2.85 6.07
CA ARG A 327 11.16 2.76 6.78
C ARG A 327 11.21 1.74 7.92
N GLU A 328 11.73 0.54 7.64
CA GLU A 328 11.83 -0.55 8.63
C GLU A 328 12.65 -0.16 9.85
N ARG A 329 13.72 0.59 9.66
CA ARG A 329 14.56 1.07 10.75
C ARG A 329 13.82 2.07 11.64
N VAL A 330 13.09 3.00 11.04
CA VAL A 330 12.28 3.98 11.78
C VAL A 330 11.19 3.27 12.58
N LEU A 331 10.46 2.33 11.96
CA LEU A 331 9.44 1.55 12.65
C LEU A 331 10.01 0.73 13.81
N SER A 332 11.16 0.07 13.62
CA SER A 332 11.85 -0.67 14.68
C SER A 332 12.23 0.22 15.87
N MET A 333 12.66 1.45 15.60
CA MET A 333 12.95 2.42 16.65
C MET A 333 11.68 2.85 17.40
N CYS A 334 10.60 3.16 16.69
CA CYS A 334 9.31 3.53 17.29
C CYS A 334 8.74 2.38 18.13
N VAL A 335 8.83 1.14 17.66
CA VAL A 335 8.45 -0.06 18.43
C VAL A 335 9.32 -0.18 19.70
N THR A 336 10.61 0.12 19.63
CA THR A 336 11.51 0.10 20.80
C THR A 336 11.09 1.17 21.81
N PHE A 337 10.77 2.39 21.37
CA PHE A 337 10.26 3.44 22.23
C PHE A 337 8.90 3.09 22.84
N ALA A 338 7.97 2.56 22.04
CA ALA A 338 6.67 2.09 22.54
C ALA A 338 6.84 1.00 23.61
N ASN A 339 7.67 -0.01 23.35
CA ASN A 339 7.98 -1.07 24.31
C ASN A 339 8.53 -0.51 25.64
N ALA A 340 9.36 0.52 25.60
CA ALA A 340 9.89 1.14 26.81
C ALA A 340 8.78 1.88 27.58
N LEU A 341 7.89 2.62 26.92
CA LEU A 341 6.73 3.26 27.54
C LEU A 341 5.84 2.23 28.26
N PHE A 342 5.52 1.10 27.60
CA PHE A 342 4.72 0.04 28.20
C PHE A 342 5.42 -0.66 29.36
N LYS A 343 6.74 -0.89 29.27
CA LYS A 343 7.51 -1.54 30.33
C LYS A 343 7.47 -0.71 31.64
N GLU A 344 7.60 0.62 31.55
CA GLU A 344 7.53 1.50 32.71
C GLU A 344 6.10 1.53 33.32
N ARG A 345 5.08 1.06 32.59
CA ARG A 345 3.68 1.00 33.02
C ARG A 345 3.15 -0.42 33.19
N ASN A 346 4.01 -1.38 33.52
CA ASN A 346 3.64 -2.78 33.76
C ASN A 346 2.88 -3.44 32.58
N GLY A 347 3.18 -3.00 31.36
CA GLY A 347 2.63 -3.56 30.13
C GLY A 347 1.26 -3.01 29.71
N VAL A 348 0.72 -2.00 30.39
CA VAL A 348 -0.59 -1.42 30.09
C VAL A 348 -0.51 0.09 29.98
N LEU A 349 -1.10 0.65 28.94
CA LEU A 349 -1.38 2.08 28.77
C LEU A 349 -2.87 2.27 28.52
N ILE A 350 -3.45 3.32 29.08
CA ILE A 350 -4.85 3.69 28.85
C ILE A 350 -4.88 4.83 27.84
N ARG A 351 -5.43 4.56 26.64
CA ARG A 351 -5.62 5.54 25.58
C ARG A 351 -7.11 5.83 25.41
N THR A 352 -7.51 7.09 25.53
CA THR A 352 -8.92 7.51 25.37
C THR A 352 -9.93 6.64 26.13
N GLY A 353 -9.57 6.20 27.36
CA GLY A 353 -10.42 5.37 28.20
C GLY A 353 -10.39 3.86 27.88
N SER A 354 -9.60 3.40 26.90
CA SER A 354 -9.44 2.00 26.57
C SER A 354 -8.02 1.50 26.89
N MET A 355 -7.92 0.27 27.37
CA MET A 355 -6.61 -0.40 27.57
C MET A 355 -6.00 -0.72 26.21
N VAL A 356 -4.74 -0.31 26.00
CA VAL A 356 -3.95 -0.60 24.80
C VAL A 356 -2.89 -1.65 25.16
N GLN A 357 -2.75 -2.68 24.34
CA GLN A 357 -1.70 -3.69 24.49
C GLN A 357 -0.57 -3.40 23.50
N ILE A 358 0.66 -3.79 23.86
CA ILE A 358 1.83 -3.55 23.01
C ILE A 358 1.73 -4.23 21.65
N GLN A 359 1.11 -5.41 21.58
CA GLN A 359 0.92 -6.17 20.32
C GLN A 359 0.04 -5.40 19.33
N ASP A 360 -0.98 -4.68 19.82
CA ASP A 360 -1.84 -3.83 18.99
C ASP A 360 -1.06 -2.65 18.42
N VAL A 361 -0.17 -2.04 19.23
CA VAL A 361 0.65 -0.91 18.82
C VAL A 361 1.66 -1.30 17.75
N GLU A 362 2.35 -2.42 17.93
CA GLU A 362 3.30 -2.93 16.94
C GLU A 362 2.61 -3.19 15.60
N LYS A 363 1.42 -3.80 15.63
CA LYS A 363 0.61 -4.01 14.44
C LYS A 363 0.21 -2.68 13.79
N GLN A 364 -0.32 -1.73 14.57
CA GLN A 364 -0.71 -0.40 14.08
C GLN A 364 0.45 0.35 13.45
N LEU A 365 1.63 0.37 14.09
CA LEU A 365 2.83 1.02 13.55
C LEU A 365 3.28 0.38 12.22
N ASN A 366 3.21 -0.94 12.10
CA ASN A 366 3.55 -1.65 10.86
C ASN A 366 2.54 -1.38 9.72
N GLU A 367 1.28 -1.10 10.06
CA GLU A 367 0.23 -0.74 9.10
C GLU A 367 0.30 0.72 8.63
N CYS A 368 1.06 1.59 9.32
CA CYS A 368 1.24 2.99 8.93
C CYS A 368 1.88 3.10 7.54
N ARG A 369 1.28 3.91 6.69
CA ARG A 369 1.76 4.18 5.32
C ARG A 369 2.68 5.39 5.25
N THR A 370 2.59 6.28 6.23
CA THR A 370 3.36 7.53 6.30
C THR A 370 4.02 7.71 7.65
N MET A 371 5.11 8.46 7.66
CA MET A 371 5.77 8.88 8.89
C MET A 371 4.89 9.83 9.73
N LEU A 372 3.95 10.53 9.10
CA LEU A 372 2.98 11.36 9.81
C LEU A 372 2.05 10.51 10.67
N GLU A 373 1.50 9.42 10.11
CA GLU A 373 0.69 8.47 10.89
C GLU A 373 1.48 7.86 12.04
N VAL A 374 2.75 7.49 11.80
CA VAL A 374 3.65 7.01 12.86
C VAL A 374 3.84 8.06 13.94
N LYS A 375 4.08 9.33 13.56
CA LYS A 375 4.21 10.45 14.48
C LYS A 375 2.97 10.59 15.36
N ASP A 376 1.77 10.58 14.75
CA ASP A 376 0.51 10.72 15.47
C ASP A 376 0.32 9.59 16.49
N HIS A 377 0.54 8.34 16.10
CA HIS A 377 0.48 7.21 17.03
C HIS A 377 1.49 7.30 18.17
N MET A 378 2.73 7.70 17.88
CA MET A 378 3.77 7.83 18.89
C MET A 378 3.48 8.97 19.87
N LEU A 379 2.97 10.10 19.37
CA LEU A 379 2.56 11.22 20.23
C LEU A 379 1.38 10.84 21.13
N GLU A 380 0.37 10.13 20.58
CA GLU A 380 -0.74 9.64 21.40
C GLU A 380 -0.29 8.70 22.53
N LEU A 381 0.69 7.83 22.27
CA LEU A 381 1.29 6.97 23.31
C LEU A 381 2.03 7.79 24.35
N CYS A 382 2.77 8.82 23.95
CA CYS A 382 3.46 9.72 24.88
C CYS A 382 2.47 10.52 25.71
N TYR A 383 1.37 11.01 25.14
CA TYR A 383 0.29 11.68 25.88
C TYR A 383 -0.36 10.73 26.89
N ALA A 384 -0.73 9.52 26.48
CA ALA A 384 -1.32 8.53 27.40
C ALA A 384 -0.36 8.18 28.54
N TYR A 385 0.93 8.05 28.25
CA TYR A 385 1.96 7.82 29.26
C TYR A 385 2.05 8.99 30.25
N GLN A 386 2.06 10.23 29.77
CA GLN A 386 2.17 11.41 30.60
C GLN A 386 0.92 11.64 31.45
N GLU A 387 -0.27 11.42 30.90
CA GLU A 387 -1.54 11.53 31.62
C GLU A 387 -1.61 10.55 32.79
N GLU A 388 -1.26 9.29 32.58
CA GLU A 388 -1.16 8.31 33.66
C GLU A 388 -0.05 8.63 34.64
N PHE A 389 1.07 9.13 34.15
CA PHE A 389 2.17 9.55 35.03
C PHE A 389 1.74 10.66 35.96
N THR A 390 0.99 11.64 35.49
CA THR A 390 0.42 12.75 36.32
C THR A 390 -0.66 12.22 37.24
N ARG A 391 -1.46 11.27 36.85
CA ARG A 391 -2.56 10.68 37.62
C ARG A 391 -2.08 9.80 38.78
N ILE A 392 -0.96 9.08 38.58
CA ILE A 392 -0.39 8.16 39.58
C ILE A 392 0.60 8.88 40.53
N SER A 393 1.22 9.93 40.07
CA SER A 393 2.18 10.69 40.87
C SER A 393 1.63 12.08 41.20
N PRO A 394 1.14 12.28 42.41
CA PRO A 394 0.61 13.57 42.84
C PRO A 394 1.70 14.65 43.01
N TYR A 395 2.93 14.33 42.68
CA TYR A 395 4.09 15.19 42.93
C TYR A 395 4.57 15.89 41.66
N SER A 396 5.07 17.12 41.78
CA SER A 396 5.69 17.90 40.70
C SER A 396 6.91 17.19 40.11
N GLY A 397 7.31 17.56 38.89
CA GLY A 397 8.50 17.01 38.22
C GLY A 397 9.79 17.21 39.06
N LEU A 398 9.90 18.34 39.75
CA LEU A 398 11.01 18.61 40.64
C LEU A 398 11.08 17.60 41.79
N ILE A 399 9.97 17.38 42.49
CA ILE A 399 9.91 16.45 43.63
C ILE A 399 10.13 15.00 43.17
N ARG A 400 9.64 14.64 42.01
CA ARG A 400 9.91 13.32 41.39
C ARG A 400 11.40 13.14 41.09
N ASN A 401 12.07 14.16 40.54
CA ASN A 401 13.51 14.12 40.29
C ASN A 401 14.30 13.90 41.61
N VAL A 402 13.90 14.58 42.66
CA VAL A 402 14.47 14.38 44.03
C VAL A 402 14.24 12.96 44.52
N MET A 403 13.04 12.40 44.33
CA MET A 403 12.73 11.02 44.73
C MET A 403 13.52 9.99 43.93
N ASN A 404 13.68 10.21 42.64
CA ASN A 404 14.50 9.35 41.76
C ASN A 404 15.96 9.38 42.16
N TYR A 405 16.52 10.59 42.40
CA TYR A 405 17.89 10.75 42.87
C TYR A 405 18.14 10.01 44.19
N ILE A 406 17.18 10.13 45.15
CA ILE A 406 17.22 9.35 46.39
C ILE A 406 17.20 7.86 46.14
N SER A 407 16.39 7.38 45.21
CA SER A 407 16.28 5.94 44.89
C SER A 407 17.57 5.38 44.30
N GLU A 408 18.26 6.15 43.47
CA GLU A 408 19.50 5.76 42.80
C GLU A 408 20.71 5.80 43.70
N HIS A 409 20.72 6.75 44.69
CA HIS A 409 21.87 7.00 45.55
C HIS A 409 21.61 6.62 47.01
N CYS A 410 20.47 6.00 47.35
CA CYS A 410 20.13 5.66 48.74
C CYS A 410 21.14 4.73 49.43
N SER A 411 21.93 3.95 48.69
CA SER A 411 22.99 3.09 49.21
C SER A 411 24.26 3.88 49.63
N ASP A 412 24.40 5.11 49.16
CA ASP A 412 25.48 5.98 49.61
C ASP A 412 25.25 6.46 51.05
N VAL A 413 26.16 6.11 51.92
CA VAL A 413 26.08 6.42 53.36
C VAL A 413 26.14 7.93 53.62
N ASP A 414 26.86 8.66 52.77
CA ASP A 414 27.13 10.09 52.92
C ASP A 414 26.06 10.95 52.20
N LEU A 415 25.12 10.35 51.48
CA LEU A 415 24.04 11.08 50.82
C LEU A 415 23.29 11.96 51.83
N ASP A 416 23.38 13.27 51.66
CA ASP A 416 22.71 14.27 52.50
C ASP A 416 21.75 15.18 51.70
N VAL A 417 20.99 16.01 52.44
CA VAL A 417 20.01 16.94 51.86
C VAL A 417 20.67 18.01 51.00
N ARG A 418 21.95 18.36 51.26
CA ARG A 418 22.68 19.37 50.51
C ARG A 418 22.99 18.83 49.11
N GLU A 419 23.52 17.63 49.01
CA GLU A 419 23.82 16.98 47.74
C GLU A 419 22.57 16.78 46.87
N ILE A 420 21.45 16.39 47.47
CA ILE A 420 20.17 16.30 46.80
C ILE A 420 19.69 17.67 46.29
N ALA A 421 19.88 18.74 47.09
CA ALA A 421 19.50 20.10 46.69
C ALA A 421 20.40 20.65 45.57
N ASP A 422 21.70 20.35 45.62
CA ASP A 422 22.67 20.73 44.59
C ASP A 422 22.35 20.03 43.26
N HIS A 423 21.91 18.77 43.28
CA HIS A 423 21.49 18.04 42.11
C HIS A 423 20.32 18.72 41.36
N VAL A 424 19.38 19.29 42.08
CA VAL A 424 18.22 20.00 41.48
C VAL A 424 18.42 21.54 41.44
N HIS A 425 19.63 22.01 41.66
CA HIS A 425 20.00 23.43 41.61
C HIS A 425 19.17 24.35 42.53
N LEU A 426 18.78 23.87 43.71
CA LEU A 426 18.03 24.62 44.69
C LEU A 426 18.78 24.73 46.02
N SER A 427 18.43 25.73 46.84
CA SER A 427 18.89 25.76 48.21
C SER A 427 18.20 24.67 49.04
N THR A 428 18.91 24.11 50.03
CA THR A 428 18.35 23.12 50.97
C THR A 428 17.09 23.56 51.65
N ALA A 429 17.00 24.86 52.00
CA ALA A 429 15.81 25.45 52.64
C ALA A 429 14.61 25.47 51.69
N HIS A 430 14.81 25.92 50.46
CA HIS A 430 13.74 25.99 49.47
C HIS A 430 13.25 24.59 49.08
N LEU A 431 14.17 23.67 48.77
CA LEU A 431 13.82 22.30 48.48
C LEU A 431 13.08 21.62 49.63
N GLY A 432 13.54 21.83 50.88
CA GLY A 432 12.90 21.26 52.06
C GLY A 432 11.45 21.71 52.24
N VAL A 433 11.14 22.98 51.94
CA VAL A 433 9.76 23.51 51.99
C VAL A 433 8.90 22.87 50.90
N LEU A 434 9.36 22.89 49.65
CA LEU A 434 8.62 22.33 48.51
C LEU A 434 8.37 20.81 48.68
N PHE A 435 9.41 20.07 49.06
CA PHE A 435 9.29 18.63 49.27
C PHE A 435 8.27 18.30 50.37
N LYS A 436 8.32 19.03 51.49
CA LYS A 436 7.36 18.82 52.58
C LYS A 436 5.94 19.24 52.23
N GLN A 437 5.76 20.29 51.43
CA GLN A 437 4.43 20.71 50.97
C GLN A 437 3.76 19.64 50.09
N GLU A 438 4.53 19.03 49.19
CA GLU A 438 3.97 18.05 48.28
C GLU A 438 3.89 16.64 48.88
N THR A 439 4.91 16.20 49.64
CA THR A 439 5.01 14.82 50.16
C THR A 439 4.48 14.63 51.57
N GLY A 440 4.25 15.71 52.28
CA GLY A 440 3.88 15.69 53.71
C GLY A 440 5.04 15.36 54.66
N THR A 441 6.23 14.97 54.15
CA THR A 441 7.39 14.51 54.95
C THR A 441 8.64 15.31 54.62
N THR A 442 9.65 15.24 55.47
CA THR A 442 10.95 15.88 55.18
C THR A 442 11.78 14.95 54.27
N ILE A 443 12.69 15.51 53.45
CA ILE A 443 13.62 14.75 52.61
C ILE A 443 14.38 13.71 53.40
N LYS A 444 14.87 14.12 54.61
CA LYS A 444 15.63 13.20 55.47
C LYS A 444 14.77 12.03 55.96
N GLN A 445 13.50 12.28 56.26
CA GLN A 445 12.57 11.24 56.70
C GLN A 445 12.27 10.30 55.52
N TYR A 446 11.99 10.84 54.34
CA TYR A 446 11.76 10.08 53.13
C TYR A 446 12.94 9.20 52.78
N LEU A 447 14.19 9.71 52.81
CA LEU A 447 15.41 8.92 52.58
C LEU A 447 15.52 7.76 53.60
N ASN A 448 15.25 8.01 54.85
CA ASN A 448 15.33 6.97 55.90
C ASN A 448 14.25 5.91 55.71
N ASP A 449 13.04 6.31 55.37
CA ASP A 449 11.94 5.38 55.08
C ASP A 449 12.25 4.54 53.85
N TYR A 450 12.81 5.16 52.78
CA TYR A 450 13.22 4.44 51.57
C TYR A 450 14.32 3.41 51.87
N ARG A 451 15.36 3.79 52.63
CA ARG A 451 16.43 2.88 53.08
C ARG A 451 15.86 1.68 53.85
N LEU A 452 14.89 1.98 54.73
CA LEU A 452 14.23 0.94 55.53
C LEU A 452 13.43 -0.04 54.70
N GLU A 453 12.63 0.45 53.73
CA GLU A 453 11.87 -0.41 52.83
C GLU A 453 12.78 -1.25 51.92
N LEU A 454 13.88 -0.67 51.42
CA LEU A 454 14.89 -1.43 50.70
C LEU A 454 15.50 -2.55 51.56
N ALA A 455 15.84 -2.21 52.82
CA ALA A 455 16.37 -3.20 53.76
C ALA A 455 15.39 -4.33 54.03
N LYS A 456 14.09 -4.04 54.21
CA LYS A 456 13.04 -5.07 54.38
C LYS A 456 13.00 -6.04 53.19
N LYS A 457 13.08 -5.51 51.95
CA LYS A 457 13.15 -6.36 50.70
C LYS A 457 14.39 -7.24 50.72
N LEU A 458 15.57 -6.68 50.91
CA LEU A 458 16.85 -7.41 50.95
C LEU A 458 16.92 -8.47 52.04
N ILE A 459 16.31 -8.20 53.22
CA ILE A 459 16.25 -9.19 54.32
C ILE A 459 15.52 -10.46 53.89
N LEU A 460 14.49 -10.38 53.08
CA LEU A 460 13.70 -11.53 52.61
C LEU A 460 14.42 -12.33 51.51
N GLU A 461 15.44 -11.75 50.90
CA GLU A 461 16.32 -12.45 49.97
C GLU A 461 17.39 -13.23 50.75
N GLU A 462 17.29 -14.58 50.79
CA GLU A 462 18.03 -15.46 51.70
C GLU A 462 19.57 -15.43 51.56
N HIS A 463 20.09 -14.93 50.43
CA HIS A 463 21.55 -14.99 50.12
C HIS A 463 22.35 -13.82 50.65
N PHE A 464 21.74 -12.78 51.18
CA PHE A 464 22.50 -11.64 51.68
C PHE A 464 22.77 -11.75 53.21
N LYS A 465 24.03 -11.46 53.62
CA LYS A 465 24.37 -11.33 55.04
C LYS A 465 23.89 -9.97 55.58
N MET A 466 23.55 -9.89 56.85
CA MET A 466 23.07 -8.64 57.50
C MET A 466 24.05 -7.46 57.36
N ILE A 467 25.36 -7.74 57.28
CA ILE A 467 26.40 -6.73 57.02
C ILE A 467 26.27 -6.15 55.62
N ASP A 468 26.05 -7.04 54.61
CA ASP A 468 25.89 -6.62 53.21
C ASP A 468 24.61 -5.82 53.02
N ILE A 469 23.51 -6.28 53.63
CA ILE A 469 22.22 -5.57 53.61
C ILE A 469 22.36 -4.15 54.21
N SER A 470 23.07 -4.00 55.35
CA SER A 470 23.26 -2.71 55.95
C SER A 470 24.01 -1.76 55.01
N LYS A 471 25.01 -2.21 54.29
CA LYS A 471 25.77 -1.43 53.29
C LYS A 471 24.91 -1.09 52.09
N MET A 472 24.26 -2.08 51.49
CA MET A 472 23.38 -1.90 50.33
C MET A 472 22.19 -0.97 50.60
N SER A 473 21.78 -0.88 51.85
CA SER A 473 20.71 0.01 52.30
C SER A 473 21.21 1.36 52.83
N GLY A 474 22.48 1.72 52.62
CA GLY A 474 23.04 3.03 52.95
C GLY A 474 23.24 3.30 54.44
N TYR A 475 23.49 2.28 55.25
CA TYR A 475 23.78 2.46 56.69
C TYR A 475 25.26 2.27 56.96
N ALA A 476 25.85 3.19 57.76
CA ALA A 476 27.27 3.22 58.08
C ALA A 476 27.78 1.95 58.79
N SER A 477 26.94 1.28 59.57
CA SER A 477 27.33 0.04 60.26
C SER A 477 26.12 -0.87 60.52
N ALA A 478 26.38 -2.17 60.58
CA ALA A 478 25.34 -3.17 60.87
C ALA A 478 24.72 -2.99 62.26
N GLY A 479 25.47 -2.47 63.25
CA GLY A 479 24.98 -2.17 64.58
C GLY A 479 24.01 -1.01 64.60
N TYR A 480 24.32 0.07 63.84
CA TYR A 480 23.45 1.23 63.70
C TYR A 480 22.18 0.85 62.93
N PHE A 481 22.35 0.11 61.82
CA PHE A 481 21.25 -0.46 61.05
C PHE A 481 20.28 -1.25 61.93
N ALA A 482 20.76 -2.17 62.74
CA ALA A 482 19.92 -2.99 63.62
C ALA A 482 19.13 -2.15 64.62
N LYS A 483 19.69 -1.07 65.16
CA LYS A 483 18.99 -0.13 66.05
C LYS A 483 17.87 0.63 65.33
N VAL A 484 18.17 1.21 64.16
CA VAL A 484 17.20 1.97 63.38
C VAL A 484 16.07 1.05 62.90
N PHE A 485 16.41 -0.13 62.38
CA PHE A 485 15.44 -1.11 61.93
C PHE A 485 14.51 -1.58 63.07
N LYS A 486 15.06 -1.88 64.24
CA LYS A 486 14.27 -2.29 65.40
C LYS A 486 13.36 -1.14 65.92
N ALA A 487 13.86 0.10 65.92
CA ALA A 487 13.06 1.25 66.29
C ALA A 487 11.86 1.46 65.35
N ALA A 488 12.03 1.24 64.08
CA ALA A 488 10.99 1.43 63.06
C ALA A 488 10.02 0.23 62.96
N THR A 489 10.49 -1.02 63.12
CA THR A 489 9.69 -2.25 62.87
C THR A 489 9.30 -3.00 64.13
N GLY A 490 9.86 -2.62 65.28
CA GLY A 490 9.63 -3.27 66.56
C GLY A 490 10.49 -4.54 66.78
N VAL A 491 11.13 -5.06 65.76
CA VAL A 491 11.94 -6.32 65.82
C VAL A 491 13.29 -6.13 65.14
N THR A 492 14.26 -6.92 65.55
CA THR A 492 15.58 -6.88 64.87
C THR A 492 15.53 -7.40 63.48
N PRO A 493 16.48 -7.00 62.55
CA PRO A 493 16.54 -7.54 61.19
C PRO A 493 16.59 -9.09 61.13
N VAL A 494 17.28 -9.73 62.07
CA VAL A 494 17.38 -11.18 62.17
C VAL A 494 16.04 -11.82 62.55
N GLU A 495 15.35 -11.21 63.52
CA GLU A 495 14.00 -11.65 63.92
C GLU A 495 13.00 -11.44 62.80
N TYR A 496 13.12 -10.31 62.06
CA TYR A 496 12.26 -10.01 60.92
C TYR A 496 12.43 -11.07 59.81
N ARG A 497 13.66 -11.45 59.49
CA ARG A 497 13.95 -12.55 58.52
C ARG A 497 13.27 -13.86 58.96
N LYS A 498 13.51 -14.27 60.24
CA LYS A 498 12.92 -15.50 60.78
C LYS A 498 11.39 -15.52 60.77
N LYS A 499 10.77 -14.34 60.91
CA LYS A 499 9.32 -14.21 60.97
C LYS A 499 8.64 -14.16 59.60
N PHE A 500 9.32 -13.63 58.58
CA PHE A 500 8.73 -13.34 57.28
C PHE A 500 9.44 -14.01 56.12
N SER A 501 10.62 -14.69 56.28
CA SER A 501 11.17 -15.62 55.32
C SER A 501 10.32 -16.90 55.35
N LYS A 502 9.84 -17.32 54.15
CA LYS A 502 9.04 -18.54 54.00
C LYS A 502 9.92 -19.79 53.97
#